data_03f821aeff79b045e5378f75a5671137
#
_entry.id   03f821aeff79b045e5378f75a5671137
#
_cell.length_a   1.000
_cell.length_b   1.000
_cell.length_c   1.000
_cell.angle_alpha   90.00
_cell.angle_beta   90.00
_cell.angle_gamma   90.00
#
_symmetry.space_group_name_H-M   'P 1'
#
loop_
_entity.id
_entity.type
_entity.pdbx_description
1 polymer ?
#
loop_
_entity_poly.entity_id
_entity_poly.type
_entity_poly.pdbx_seq_one_letter_code
_entity_poly.pdbx_strand_id
1 'polypeptide(L)'
;MEKEKIKYSIIVPVYNAQRYIERCINSVFLQTETNWELILIDDGSKDGSGEICQRFAALDTRVKYLYQENKGVSAARNKGLDIACGEWITFMDSDDWVEPFHLATFNKHNLKNVDLCINSFIIDLYYGVRTFNYLDSVSKNKNESLDLFLGPLKAHSQFLWIKAFKSSIINKYGLRFDVSVSLGEDNIFILSYLLYVKTLSSTSIATYHYDQIDENQNSLGRKKRPVKDALHQIKQNTTAIYSIYEQTGRESLLHYSSDYYYTRVFERILVQNKRKIGGGFFYKPALTGDFRSFIKDLRIEYVQDRLIRFYWLSFDKPINAFVLFNYYIIRKCLTLKTIRCVVAAKHVVKRALRHA
;
A
#
# COMPACT_ATOMS: atom_id res chain seq x y z
N MET A 1 -24.61 -28.10 -20.33
CA MET A 1 -23.69 -26.95 -20.62
C MET A 1 -22.80 -26.78 -19.41
N GLU A 2 -21.50 -27.05 -19.54
CA GLU A 2 -20.56 -26.68 -18.48
C GLU A 2 -20.63 -25.16 -18.30
N LYS A 3 -20.83 -24.68 -17.07
CA LYS A 3 -20.75 -23.25 -16.78
C LYS A 3 -19.34 -22.79 -17.11
N GLU A 4 -19.22 -21.82 -18.01
CA GLU A 4 -17.93 -21.21 -18.32
C GLU A 4 -17.27 -20.73 -17.00
N LYS A 5 -16.04 -21.14 -16.75
CA LYS A 5 -15.35 -20.83 -15.52
C LYS A 5 -15.05 -19.33 -15.46
N ILE A 6 -15.46 -18.67 -14.38
CA ILE A 6 -15.18 -17.24 -14.17
C ILE A 6 -13.69 -17.01 -14.21
N LYS A 7 -13.23 -16.02 -14.99
CA LYS A 7 -11.83 -15.71 -15.16
C LYS A 7 -11.31 -14.77 -14.10
N TYR A 8 -12.04 -13.68 -13.82
CA TYR A 8 -11.65 -12.66 -12.85
C TYR A 8 -12.69 -12.48 -11.75
N SER A 9 -12.28 -12.51 -10.48
CA SER A 9 -13.06 -11.98 -9.36
C SER A 9 -12.47 -10.63 -8.96
N ILE A 10 -13.29 -9.58 -9.04
CA ILE A 10 -12.94 -8.22 -8.62
C ILE A 10 -13.55 -8.01 -7.25
N ILE A 11 -12.73 -7.84 -6.22
CA ILE A 11 -13.18 -7.67 -4.84
C ILE A 11 -13.07 -6.19 -4.46
N VAL A 12 -14.20 -5.59 -4.07
CA VAL A 12 -14.30 -4.18 -3.68
C VAL A 12 -14.85 -4.08 -2.26
N PRO A 13 -14.01 -3.74 -1.26
CA PRO A 13 -14.50 -3.37 0.06
C PRO A 13 -15.15 -1.99 0.00
N VAL A 14 -16.35 -1.85 0.55
CA VAL A 14 -17.14 -0.62 0.52
C VAL A 14 -17.40 -0.14 1.94
N TYR A 15 -17.07 1.13 2.23
CA TYR A 15 -17.41 1.75 3.50
C TYR A 15 -17.56 3.27 3.33
N ASN A 16 -18.82 3.76 3.43
CA ASN A 16 -19.14 5.19 3.27
C ASN A 16 -18.56 5.80 2.00
N ALA A 17 -18.80 5.14 0.86
CA ALA A 17 -18.28 5.50 -0.46
C ALA A 17 -19.36 6.00 -1.43
N GLN A 18 -20.51 6.48 -0.94
CA GLN A 18 -21.67 6.88 -1.74
C GLN A 18 -21.31 7.81 -2.92
N ARG A 19 -20.32 8.69 -2.74
CA ARG A 19 -19.90 9.65 -3.77
C ARG A 19 -19.13 9.01 -4.93
N TYR A 20 -18.52 7.84 -4.72
CA TYR A 20 -17.54 7.26 -5.63
C TYR A 20 -17.95 5.90 -6.17
N ILE A 21 -18.67 5.11 -5.36
CA ILE A 21 -18.93 3.69 -5.63
C ILE A 21 -19.66 3.46 -6.95
N GLU A 22 -20.52 4.37 -7.40
CA GLU A 22 -21.22 4.26 -8.68
C GLU A 22 -20.24 4.37 -9.86
N ARG A 23 -19.25 5.30 -9.81
CA ARG A 23 -18.19 5.40 -10.81
C ARG A 23 -17.31 4.15 -10.80
N CYS A 24 -16.93 3.66 -9.63
CA CYS A 24 -16.15 2.44 -9.44
C CYS A 24 -16.84 1.26 -10.15
N ILE A 25 -18.10 0.98 -9.84
CA ILE A 25 -18.87 -0.12 -10.43
C ILE A 25 -19.02 0.05 -11.96
N ASN A 26 -19.38 1.25 -12.43
CA ASN A 26 -19.55 1.52 -13.85
C ASN A 26 -18.25 1.28 -14.64
N SER A 27 -17.08 1.56 -14.08
CA SER A 27 -15.80 1.28 -14.73
C SER A 27 -15.55 -0.22 -14.93
N VAL A 28 -16.11 -1.07 -14.06
CA VAL A 28 -16.08 -2.53 -14.23
C VAL A 28 -17.07 -2.99 -15.30
N PHE A 29 -18.24 -2.38 -15.38
CA PHE A 29 -19.22 -2.69 -16.44
C PHE A 29 -18.71 -2.36 -17.84
N LEU A 30 -17.82 -1.38 -17.96
CA LEU A 30 -17.22 -0.97 -19.23
C LEU A 30 -16.03 -1.86 -19.65
N GLN A 31 -15.69 -2.90 -18.90
CA GLN A 31 -14.56 -3.77 -19.25
C GLN A 31 -14.78 -4.52 -20.56
N THR A 32 -13.75 -4.50 -21.42
CA THR A 32 -13.73 -5.24 -22.70
C THR A 32 -13.56 -6.74 -22.51
N GLU A 33 -12.94 -7.18 -21.41
CA GLU A 33 -13.00 -8.56 -20.95
C GLU A 33 -14.30 -8.77 -20.17
N THR A 34 -15.16 -9.67 -20.61
CA THR A 34 -16.52 -9.86 -20.09
C THR A 34 -16.65 -11.00 -19.09
N ASN A 35 -15.64 -11.87 -18.99
CA ASN A 35 -15.67 -13.04 -18.09
C ASN A 35 -15.15 -12.67 -16.69
N TRP A 36 -15.97 -11.93 -15.96
CA TRP A 36 -15.69 -11.47 -14.59
C TRP A 36 -16.90 -11.58 -13.69
N GLU A 37 -16.63 -11.60 -12.38
CA GLU A 37 -17.60 -11.31 -11.32
C GLU A 37 -17.09 -10.12 -10.48
N LEU A 38 -18.03 -9.29 -10.02
CA LEU A 38 -17.77 -8.17 -9.13
C LEU A 38 -18.35 -8.48 -7.75
N ILE A 39 -17.51 -8.44 -6.73
CA ILE A 39 -17.85 -8.78 -5.35
C ILE A 39 -17.75 -7.52 -4.49
N LEU A 40 -18.91 -6.95 -4.14
CA LEU A 40 -19.05 -5.75 -3.33
C LEU A 40 -19.30 -6.15 -1.89
N ILE A 41 -18.36 -5.85 -1.00
CA ILE A 41 -18.49 -6.15 0.43
C ILE A 41 -18.70 -4.84 1.20
N ASP A 42 -19.92 -4.56 1.59
CA ASP A 42 -20.28 -3.40 2.41
C ASP A 42 -19.94 -3.68 3.87
N ASP A 43 -18.91 -2.99 4.36
CA ASP A 43 -18.38 -3.10 5.72
C ASP A 43 -19.13 -2.16 6.69
N GLY A 44 -20.45 -2.18 6.66
CA GLY A 44 -21.29 -1.44 7.58
C GLY A 44 -21.42 0.04 7.26
N SER A 45 -21.56 0.41 5.99
CA SER A 45 -21.81 1.79 5.56
C SER A 45 -23.01 2.43 6.25
N LYS A 46 -22.93 3.74 6.50
CA LYS A 46 -23.99 4.54 7.12
C LYS A 46 -24.59 5.58 6.14
N ASP A 47 -24.10 5.60 4.92
CA ASP A 47 -24.57 6.43 3.80
C ASP A 47 -25.29 5.57 2.75
N GLY A 48 -25.61 6.13 1.59
CA GLY A 48 -26.28 5.43 0.48
C GLY A 48 -25.44 4.40 -0.28
N SER A 49 -24.23 4.05 0.19
CA SER A 49 -23.34 3.09 -0.50
C SER A 49 -23.98 1.72 -0.69
N GLY A 50 -24.61 1.20 0.37
CA GLY A 50 -25.25 -0.12 0.34
C GLY A 50 -26.41 -0.18 -0.65
N GLU A 51 -27.24 0.85 -0.70
CA GLU A 51 -28.36 0.96 -1.64
C GLU A 51 -27.88 0.98 -3.10
N ILE A 52 -26.82 1.72 -3.39
CA ILE A 52 -26.21 1.75 -4.72
C ILE A 52 -25.71 0.34 -5.09
N CYS A 53 -24.95 -0.32 -4.22
CA CYS A 53 -24.42 -1.65 -4.48
C CYS A 53 -25.54 -2.70 -4.71
N GLN A 54 -26.61 -2.65 -3.91
CA GLN A 54 -27.76 -3.54 -4.07
C GLN A 54 -28.47 -3.33 -5.42
N ARG A 55 -28.61 -2.07 -5.85
CA ARG A 55 -29.19 -1.75 -7.15
C ARG A 55 -28.42 -2.41 -8.30
N PHE A 56 -27.07 -2.31 -8.28
CA PHE A 56 -26.25 -2.94 -9.31
C PHE A 56 -26.27 -4.47 -9.23
N ALA A 57 -26.31 -5.06 -8.05
CA ALA A 57 -26.44 -6.50 -7.87
C ALA A 57 -27.81 -7.04 -8.37
N ALA A 58 -28.86 -6.23 -8.32
CA ALA A 58 -30.16 -6.57 -8.90
C ALA A 58 -30.20 -6.45 -10.45
N LEU A 59 -29.34 -5.63 -11.04
CA LEU A 59 -29.26 -5.39 -12.49
C LEU A 59 -28.43 -6.44 -13.23
N ASP A 60 -27.38 -6.98 -12.62
CA ASP A 60 -26.45 -7.91 -13.27
C ASP A 60 -26.05 -9.04 -12.33
N THR A 61 -26.31 -10.29 -12.74
CA THR A 61 -26.03 -11.50 -11.94
C THR A 61 -24.54 -11.76 -11.72
N ARG A 62 -23.66 -11.08 -12.45
CA ARG A 62 -22.20 -11.11 -12.21
C ARG A 62 -21.80 -10.28 -10.99
N VAL A 63 -22.68 -9.40 -10.49
CA VAL A 63 -22.43 -8.58 -9.30
C VAL A 63 -23.00 -9.26 -8.08
N LYS A 64 -22.15 -9.47 -7.10
CA LYS A 64 -22.52 -10.03 -5.78
C LYS A 64 -22.38 -8.92 -4.73
N TYR A 65 -23.42 -8.69 -3.96
CA TYR A 65 -23.44 -7.77 -2.83
C TYR A 65 -23.58 -8.54 -1.53
N LEU A 66 -22.68 -8.25 -0.57
CA LEU A 66 -22.77 -8.77 0.80
C LEU A 66 -22.54 -7.64 1.81
N TYR A 67 -23.41 -7.61 2.80
CA TYR A 67 -23.26 -6.72 3.95
C TYR A 67 -22.56 -7.44 5.12
N GLN A 68 -21.79 -6.70 5.89
CA GLN A 68 -21.33 -7.10 7.22
C GLN A 68 -21.33 -5.87 8.16
N GLU A 69 -21.41 -6.13 9.48
CA GLU A 69 -21.08 -5.09 10.45
C GLU A 69 -19.62 -4.68 10.27
N ASN A 70 -19.30 -3.41 10.54
CA ASN A 70 -17.95 -2.87 10.34
C ASN A 70 -16.89 -3.65 11.12
N LYS A 71 -16.04 -4.38 10.40
CA LYS A 71 -14.91 -5.18 10.91
C LYS A 71 -13.58 -4.77 10.26
N GLY A 72 -13.59 -3.73 9.43
CA GLY A 72 -12.43 -3.20 8.73
C GLY A 72 -12.15 -3.84 7.37
N VAL A 73 -11.36 -3.14 6.58
CA VAL A 73 -11.06 -3.48 5.18
C VAL A 73 -10.49 -4.89 5.00
N SER A 74 -9.61 -5.35 5.92
CA SER A 74 -9.07 -6.71 5.90
C SER A 74 -10.16 -7.79 5.99
N ALA A 75 -11.13 -7.59 6.89
CA ALA A 75 -12.26 -8.52 7.05
C ALA A 75 -13.16 -8.52 5.82
N ALA A 76 -13.43 -7.35 5.24
CA ALA A 76 -14.21 -7.23 4.01
C ALA A 76 -13.52 -7.93 2.82
N ARG A 77 -12.21 -7.71 2.62
CA ARG A 77 -11.45 -8.41 1.57
C ARG A 77 -11.43 -9.91 1.79
N ASN A 78 -11.27 -10.39 3.02
CA ASN A 78 -11.32 -11.83 3.34
C ASN A 78 -12.69 -12.44 3.00
N LYS A 79 -13.78 -11.76 3.35
CA LYS A 79 -15.13 -12.21 2.99
C LYS A 79 -15.32 -12.27 1.47
N GLY A 80 -14.72 -11.33 0.73
CA GLY A 80 -14.68 -11.38 -0.72
C GLY A 80 -13.90 -12.60 -1.25
N LEU A 81 -12.73 -12.89 -0.66
CA LEU A 81 -11.93 -14.06 -1.00
C LEU A 81 -12.66 -15.39 -0.76
N ASP A 82 -13.49 -15.45 0.29
CA ASP A 82 -14.23 -16.68 0.65
C ASP A 82 -15.30 -17.07 -0.38
N ILE A 83 -15.81 -16.11 -1.16
CA ILE A 83 -16.87 -16.35 -2.16
C ILE A 83 -16.40 -16.16 -3.61
N ALA A 84 -15.15 -15.76 -3.81
CA ALA A 84 -14.57 -15.57 -5.13
C ALA A 84 -14.43 -16.90 -5.88
N CYS A 85 -14.93 -16.94 -7.13
CA CYS A 85 -14.91 -18.12 -8.00
C CYS A 85 -13.95 -17.98 -9.18
N GLY A 86 -13.37 -16.79 -9.39
CA GLY A 86 -12.48 -16.49 -10.50
C GLY A 86 -11.15 -17.24 -10.43
N GLU A 87 -10.59 -17.52 -11.59
CA GLU A 87 -9.23 -18.06 -11.69
C GLU A 87 -8.20 -17.06 -11.17
N TRP A 88 -8.48 -15.77 -11.40
CA TRP A 88 -7.66 -14.65 -10.97
C TRP A 88 -8.44 -13.73 -10.05
N ILE A 89 -7.79 -13.28 -8.99
CA ILE A 89 -8.33 -12.32 -8.02
C ILE A 89 -7.65 -10.97 -8.25
N THR A 90 -8.44 -9.92 -8.38
CA THR A 90 -7.97 -8.54 -8.31
C THR A 90 -8.77 -7.77 -7.26
N PHE A 91 -8.15 -6.77 -6.67
CA PHE A 91 -8.79 -5.90 -5.69
C PHE A 91 -8.93 -4.51 -6.28
N MET A 92 -9.95 -3.79 -5.84
CA MET A 92 -10.18 -2.41 -6.25
C MET A 92 -10.73 -1.64 -5.05
N ASP A 93 -10.26 -0.42 -4.82
CA ASP A 93 -10.80 0.43 -3.78
C ASP A 93 -12.06 1.14 -4.28
N SER A 94 -13.04 1.36 -3.39
CA SER A 94 -14.38 1.85 -3.77
C SER A 94 -14.41 3.31 -4.23
N ASP A 95 -13.33 4.04 -4.02
CA ASP A 95 -13.12 5.44 -4.44
C ASP A 95 -12.34 5.58 -5.74
N ASP A 96 -11.85 4.46 -6.30
CA ASP A 96 -11.04 4.40 -7.52
C ASP A 96 -11.86 3.96 -8.76
N TRP A 97 -11.22 3.97 -9.93
CA TRP A 97 -11.82 3.49 -11.17
C TRP A 97 -10.76 2.92 -12.14
N VAL A 98 -11.19 2.19 -13.15
CA VAL A 98 -10.30 1.51 -14.09
C VAL A 98 -10.64 1.80 -15.55
N GLU A 99 -9.62 1.77 -16.42
CA GLU A 99 -9.78 1.89 -17.87
C GLU A 99 -10.55 0.68 -18.45
N PRO A 100 -11.30 0.83 -19.54
CA PRO A 100 -12.10 -0.25 -20.13
C PRO A 100 -11.30 -1.51 -20.50
N PHE A 101 -10.01 -1.40 -20.67
CA PHE A 101 -9.12 -2.51 -21.02
C PHE A 101 -8.28 -3.03 -19.83
N HIS A 102 -8.63 -2.68 -18.58
CA HIS A 102 -7.87 -3.06 -17.39
C HIS A 102 -7.75 -4.58 -17.25
N LEU A 103 -8.87 -5.31 -17.28
CA LEU A 103 -8.86 -6.77 -17.20
C LEU A 103 -8.22 -7.41 -18.45
N ALA A 104 -8.50 -6.85 -19.63
CA ALA A 104 -7.90 -7.34 -20.88
C ALA A 104 -6.37 -7.16 -20.89
N THR A 105 -5.83 -6.16 -20.18
CA THR A 105 -4.39 -5.96 -20.03
C THR A 105 -3.74 -7.10 -19.26
N PHE A 106 -4.41 -7.66 -18.23
CA PHE A 106 -3.90 -8.85 -17.56
C PHE A 106 -3.77 -10.05 -18.51
N ASN A 107 -4.62 -10.19 -19.54
CA ASN A 107 -4.52 -11.27 -20.53
C ASN A 107 -3.22 -11.23 -21.34
N LYS A 108 -2.55 -10.07 -21.44
CA LYS A 108 -1.26 -9.93 -22.15
C LYS A 108 -0.09 -10.63 -21.41
N HIS A 109 -0.26 -10.94 -20.14
CA HIS A 109 0.77 -11.55 -19.29
C HIS A 109 0.93 -13.06 -19.46
N ASN A 110 0.41 -13.70 -20.49
CA ASN A 110 0.48 -15.16 -20.65
C ASN A 110 0.07 -15.92 -19.38
N LEU A 111 -1.15 -15.73 -18.93
CA LEU A 111 -1.69 -16.18 -17.64
C LEU A 111 -1.47 -17.66 -17.31
N LYS A 112 -1.28 -18.52 -18.31
CA LYS A 112 -1.00 -19.95 -18.09
C LYS A 112 0.32 -20.17 -17.33
N ASN A 113 1.32 -19.32 -17.56
CA ASN A 113 2.68 -19.48 -17.08
C ASN A 113 3.09 -18.45 -16.02
N VAL A 114 2.17 -17.64 -15.56
CA VAL A 114 2.44 -16.56 -14.59
C VAL A 114 1.61 -16.78 -13.34
N ASP A 115 2.17 -16.45 -12.19
CA ASP A 115 1.51 -16.57 -10.88
C ASP A 115 1.05 -15.22 -10.32
N LEU A 116 1.68 -14.12 -10.75
CA LEU A 116 1.35 -12.75 -10.35
C LEU A 116 1.52 -11.81 -11.54
N CYS A 117 0.48 -11.04 -11.87
CA CYS A 117 0.53 -9.98 -12.86
C CYS A 117 0.50 -8.61 -12.19
N ILE A 118 1.24 -7.63 -12.73
CA ILE A 118 1.31 -6.26 -12.22
C ILE A 118 1.15 -5.28 -13.37
N ASN A 119 0.10 -4.47 -13.35
CA ASN A 119 -0.12 -3.39 -14.29
C ASN A 119 0.47 -2.07 -13.78
N SER A 120 0.73 -1.16 -14.69
CA SER A 120 1.01 0.24 -14.38
C SER A 120 -0.26 1.00 -13.99
N PHE A 121 -0.12 2.22 -13.45
CA PHE A 121 -1.25 2.96 -12.90
C PHE A 121 -1.11 4.47 -13.06
N ILE A 122 -2.21 5.17 -12.83
CA ILE A 122 -2.38 6.61 -12.92
C ILE A 122 -2.79 7.12 -11.54
N ILE A 123 -2.27 8.25 -11.12
CA ILE A 123 -2.78 9.00 -9.97
C ILE A 123 -3.50 10.23 -10.51
N ASP A 124 -4.79 10.33 -10.22
CA ASP A 124 -5.59 11.49 -10.53
C ASP A 124 -5.43 12.50 -9.39
N LEU A 125 -4.95 13.70 -9.74
CA LEU A 125 -4.70 14.79 -8.80
C LEU A 125 -5.58 15.99 -9.19
N TYR A 126 -5.90 16.86 -8.23
CA TYR A 126 -6.69 18.07 -8.48
C TYR A 126 -6.11 18.94 -9.63
N TYR A 127 -4.79 18.96 -9.79
CA TYR A 127 -4.07 19.76 -10.79
C TYR A 127 -3.58 18.97 -12.01
N GLY A 128 -4.06 17.74 -12.24
CA GLY A 128 -3.69 16.91 -13.37
C GLY A 128 -3.46 15.45 -13.01
N VAL A 129 -2.95 14.68 -13.96
CA VAL A 129 -2.70 13.25 -13.78
C VAL A 129 -1.20 12.95 -13.73
N ARG A 130 -0.82 11.91 -13.01
CA ARG A 130 0.54 11.40 -12.96
C ARG A 130 0.55 9.90 -13.24
N THR A 131 1.16 9.51 -14.36
CA THR A 131 1.27 8.10 -14.74
C THR A 131 2.55 7.49 -14.17
N PHE A 132 2.44 6.26 -13.66
CA PHE A 132 3.54 5.43 -13.18
C PHE A 132 3.63 4.20 -14.06
N ASN A 133 4.63 4.17 -14.93
CA ASN A 133 4.85 3.07 -15.85
C ASN A 133 5.96 2.16 -15.32
N TYR A 134 5.64 0.88 -15.17
CA TYR A 134 6.64 -0.16 -14.97
C TYR A 134 7.24 -0.57 -16.32
N LEU A 135 8.32 -1.32 -16.27
CA LEU A 135 8.86 -1.96 -17.46
C LEU A 135 8.09 -3.24 -17.76
N ASP A 136 7.92 -3.55 -19.04
CA ASP A 136 7.43 -4.86 -19.47
C ASP A 136 8.50 -5.90 -19.11
N SER A 137 8.14 -6.82 -18.24
CA SER A 137 9.09 -7.81 -17.71
C SER A 137 8.37 -9.12 -17.37
N VAL A 138 9.08 -10.22 -17.53
CA VAL A 138 8.63 -11.56 -17.10
C VAL A 138 9.80 -12.26 -16.43
N SER A 139 9.60 -12.68 -15.17
CA SER A 139 10.59 -13.51 -14.47
C SER A 139 10.48 -14.97 -14.89
N LYS A 140 11.59 -15.69 -14.87
CA LYS A 140 11.67 -17.12 -15.25
C LYS A 140 11.59 -18.07 -14.05
N ASN A 141 11.86 -17.55 -12.86
CA ASN A 141 11.92 -18.32 -11.62
C ASN A 141 11.66 -17.44 -10.39
N LYS A 142 11.51 -18.07 -9.22
CA LYS A 142 11.25 -17.41 -7.95
C LYS A 142 12.29 -16.32 -7.61
N ASN A 143 13.54 -16.55 -7.88
CA ASN A 143 14.62 -15.64 -7.56
C ASN A 143 14.52 -14.36 -8.38
N GLU A 144 14.31 -14.48 -9.69
CA GLU A 144 14.06 -13.34 -10.57
C GLU A 144 12.78 -12.60 -10.21
N SER A 145 11.71 -13.32 -9.80
CA SER A 145 10.46 -12.69 -9.33
C SER A 145 10.70 -11.78 -8.13
N LEU A 146 11.46 -12.25 -7.15
CA LEU A 146 11.80 -11.45 -5.97
C LEU A 146 12.72 -10.28 -6.34
N ASP A 147 13.71 -10.46 -7.22
CA ASP A 147 14.58 -9.39 -7.67
C ASP A 147 13.82 -8.31 -8.43
N LEU A 148 12.90 -8.71 -9.32
CA LEU A 148 12.04 -7.78 -10.05
C LEU A 148 11.12 -6.99 -9.09
N PHE A 149 10.48 -7.68 -8.14
CA PHE A 149 9.56 -7.07 -7.18
C PHE A 149 10.26 -6.11 -6.20
N LEU A 150 11.42 -6.51 -5.67
CA LEU A 150 12.17 -5.73 -4.69
C LEU A 150 13.04 -4.63 -5.33
N GLY A 151 13.34 -4.74 -6.63
CA GLY A 151 14.12 -3.79 -7.41
C GLY A 151 13.24 -2.82 -8.22
N PRO A 152 13.04 -3.06 -9.53
CA PRO A 152 12.34 -2.12 -10.42
C PRO A 152 10.90 -1.81 -10.02
N LEU A 153 10.18 -2.77 -9.41
CA LEU A 153 8.77 -2.62 -9.01
C LEU A 153 8.60 -2.07 -7.58
N LYS A 154 9.72 -1.85 -6.86
CA LYS A 154 9.73 -1.45 -5.44
C LYS A 154 8.88 -0.22 -5.12
N ALA A 155 8.88 0.77 -5.99
CA ALA A 155 8.34 2.10 -5.71
C ALA A 155 6.86 2.08 -5.28
N HIS A 156 6.06 1.13 -5.76
CA HIS A 156 4.62 1.02 -5.47
C HIS A 156 4.19 -0.44 -5.32
N SER A 157 5.14 -1.30 -4.96
CA SER A 157 4.92 -2.73 -4.80
C SER A 157 3.88 -3.08 -3.72
N GLN A 158 3.65 -2.19 -2.75
CA GLN A 158 2.66 -2.34 -1.70
C GLN A 158 1.21 -2.15 -2.17
N PHE A 159 0.97 -1.61 -3.35
CA PHE A 159 -0.39 -1.41 -3.84
C PHE A 159 -1.00 -2.73 -4.33
N LEU A 160 -2.14 -3.07 -3.73
CA LEU A 160 -2.86 -4.32 -3.99
C LEU A 160 -3.58 -4.27 -5.36
N TRP A 161 -4.17 -3.14 -5.66
CA TRP A 161 -5.12 -2.91 -6.75
C TRP A 161 -4.52 -2.91 -8.17
N ILE A 162 -3.20 -2.84 -8.31
CA ILE A 162 -2.53 -3.00 -9.62
C ILE A 162 -2.23 -4.45 -9.97
N LYS A 163 -2.69 -5.41 -9.19
CA LYS A 163 -2.26 -6.82 -9.28
C LYS A 163 -3.43 -7.76 -9.58
N ALA A 164 -3.11 -8.82 -10.34
CA ALA A 164 -3.95 -10.00 -10.43
C ALA A 164 -3.21 -11.19 -9.82
N PHE A 165 -3.87 -11.83 -8.85
CA PHE A 165 -3.37 -12.94 -8.05
C PHE A 165 -4.03 -14.25 -8.51
N LYS A 166 -3.27 -15.30 -8.71
CA LYS A 166 -3.81 -16.61 -9.05
C LYS A 166 -4.56 -17.19 -7.86
N SER A 167 -5.87 -17.43 -7.99
CA SER A 167 -6.73 -17.88 -6.89
C SER A 167 -6.29 -19.22 -6.32
N SER A 168 -5.74 -20.12 -7.16
CA SER A 168 -5.24 -21.42 -6.71
C SER A 168 -4.09 -21.33 -5.70
N ILE A 169 -3.25 -20.27 -5.76
CA ILE A 169 -2.20 -20.02 -4.78
C ILE A 169 -2.82 -19.54 -3.47
N ILE A 170 -3.75 -18.57 -3.53
CA ILE A 170 -4.46 -18.05 -2.34
C ILE A 170 -5.13 -19.20 -1.59
N ASN A 171 -5.88 -20.04 -2.31
CA ASN A 171 -6.65 -21.14 -1.73
C ASN A 171 -5.76 -22.26 -1.19
N LYS A 172 -4.75 -22.67 -1.95
CA LYS A 172 -3.82 -23.75 -1.57
C LYS A 172 -3.09 -23.46 -0.26
N TYR A 173 -2.69 -22.20 -0.06
CA TYR A 173 -1.90 -21.78 1.09
C TYR A 173 -2.70 -21.03 2.15
N GLY A 174 -4.03 -20.93 1.98
CA GLY A 174 -4.93 -20.30 2.94
C GLY A 174 -4.61 -18.82 3.18
N LEU A 175 -4.16 -18.10 2.16
CA LEU A 175 -3.72 -16.72 2.33
C LEU A 175 -4.90 -15.80 2.63
N ARG A 176 -4.78 -15.02 3.72
CA ARG A 176 -5.79 -14.05 4.16
C ARG A 176 -5.14 -12.77 4.65
N PHE A 177 -5.89 -11.68 4.59
CA PHE A 177 -5.51 -10.43 5.23
C PHE A 177 -5.56 -10.56 6.75
N ASP A 178 -4.57 -10.02 7.44
CA ASP A 178 -4.57 -9.98 8.90
C ASP A 178 -5.56 -8.91 9.39
N VAL A 179 -6.63 -9.34 10.04
CA VAL A 179 -7.68 -8.45 10.57
C VAL A 179 -7.22 -7.62 11.76
N SER A 180 -6.13 -8.00 12.41
CA SER A 180 -5.53 -7.24 13.51
C SER A 180 -4.71 -6.03 13.02
N VAL A 181 -4.41 -5.98 11.71
CA VAL A 181 -3.62 -4.92 11.08
C VAL A 181 -4.53 -3.98 10.31
N SER A 182 -4.52 -2.71 10.67
CA SER A 182 -5.35 -1.68 10.03
C SER A 182 -4.58 -0.74 9.09
N LEU A 183 -3.29 -0.95 8.89
CA LEU A 183 -2.45 -0.23 7.93
C LEU A 183 -1.25 -1.08 7.51
N GLY A 184 -1.08 -1.25 6.20
CA GLY A 184 -0.03 -2.08 5.63
C GLY A 184 -0.43 -3.56 5.55
N GLU A 185 -1.71 -3.87 5.75
CA GLU A 185 -2.33 -5.17 5.54
C GLU A 185 -2.11 -5.66 4.10
N ASP A 186 -2.18 -4.73 3.14
CA ASP A 186 -1.92 -4.99 1.72
C ASP A 186 -0.50 -5.53 1.49
N ASN A 187 0.48 -4.86 2.10
CA ASN A 187 1.87 -5.26 1.95
C ASN A 187 2.13 -6.63 2.58
N ILE A 188 1.54 -6.92 3.74
CA ILE A 188 1.66 -8.24 4.40
C ILE A 188 1.07 -9.32 3.50
N PHE A 189 -0.13 -9.09 2.96
CA PHE A 189 -0.78 -10.04 2.05
C PHE A 189 0.07 -10.30 0.80
N ILE A 190 0.56 -9.23 0.15
CA ILE A 190 1.39 -9.32 -1.04
C ILE A 190 2.70 -10.09 -0.75
N LEU A 191 3.38 -9.78 0.34
CA LEU A 191 4.62 -10.45 0.73
C LEU A 191 4.37 -11.93 1.04
N SER A 192 3.28 -12.24 1.75
CA SER A 192 2.88 -13.63 2.02
C SER A 192 2.58 -14.40 0.73
N TYR A 193 1.96 -13.75 -0.25
CA TYR A 193 1.71 -14.33 -1.57
C TYR A 193 3.02 -14.58 -2.34
N LEU A 194 3.98 -13.65 -2.26
CA LEU A 194 5.29 -13.75 -2.94
C LEU A 194 6.11 -14.96 -2.50
N LEU A 195 5.88 -15.51 -1.30
CA LEU A 195 6.50 -16.76 -0.88
C LEU A 195 6.23 -17.92 -1.84
N TYR A 196 5.12 -17.88 -2.55
CA TYR A 196 4.63 -18.96 -3.40
C TYR A 196 4.68 -18.64 -4.89
N VAL A 197 5.06 -17.41 -5.25
CA VAL A 197 5.24 -16.97 -6.65
C VAL A 197 6.51 -17.58 -7.23
N LYS A 198 6.36 -18.25 -8.36
CA LYS A 198 7.48 -18.74 -9.18
C LYS A 198 7.78 -17.77 -10.31
N THR A 199 6.72 -17.23 -10.92
CA THR A 199 6.80 -16.34 -12.08
C THR A 199 5.93 -15.12 -11.88
N LEU A 200 6.52 -13.95 -12.15
CA LEU A 200 5.89 -12.63 -12.07
C LEU A 200 6.02 -11.95 -13.43
N SER A 201 4.96 -11.25 -13.85
CA SER A 201 5.00 -10.41 -15.04
C SER A 201 4.50 -9.02 -14.72
N SER A 202 5.14 -7.99 -15.30
CA SER A 202 4.72 -6.61 -15.22
C SER A 202 4.54 -6.00 -16.61
N THR A 203 3.69 -4.96 -16.73
CA THR A 203 3.49 -4.21 -17.98
C THR A 203 3.54 -2.71 -17.75
N SER A 204 4.01 -2.00 -18.79
CA SER A 204 4.04 -0.54 -18.86
C SER A 204 2.65 0.09 -19.09
N ILE A 205 1.61 -0.70 -19.34
CA ILE A 205 0.26 -0.20 -19.64
C ILE A 205 -0.43 0.19 -18.34
N ALA A 206 -0.67 1.48 -18.17
CA ALA A 206 -1.38 2.04 -17.02
C ALA A 206 -2.89 1.97 -17.24
N THR A 207 -3.60 1.34 -16.30
CA THR A 207 -5.03 1.03 -16.46
C THR A 207 -5.87 1.24 -15.21
N TYR A 208 -5.25 1.51 -14.07
CA TYR A 208 -5.91 1.76 -12.80
C TYR A 208 -5.73 3.22 -12.42
N HIS A 209 -6.82 3.88 -12.06
CA HIS A 209 -6.85 5.26 -11.60
C HIS A 209 -7.02 5.33 -10.10
N TYR A 210 -5.95 5.73 -9.42
CA TYR A 210 -5.95 6.03 -8.00
C TYR A 210 -6.40 7.48 -7.80
N ASP A 211 -7.64 7.67 -7.35
CA ASP A 211 -8.24 9.01 -7.21
C ASP A 211 -7.72 9.73 -5.95
N GLN A 212 -7.06 10.85 -6.17
CA GLN A 212 -6.59 11.78 -5.13
C GLN A 212 -7.08 13.22 -5.37
N ILE A 213 -8.14 13.40 -6.15
CA ILE A 213 -8.69 14.72 -6.51
C ILE A 213 -9.31 15.37 -5.28
N ASP A 214 -10.09 14.63 -4.49
CA ASP A 214 -10.73 15.16 -3.29
C ASP A 214 -9.78 15.09 -2.09
N GLU A 215 -9.22 16.24 -1.68
CA GLU A 215 -8.36 16.35 -0.49
C GLU A 215 -9.09 15.99 0.82
N ASN A 216 -10.43 16.02 0.82
CA ASN A 216 -11.27 15.64 1.96
C ASN A 216 -11.60 14.15 2.02
N GLN A 217 -11.12 13.35 1.07
CA GLN A 217 -11.28 11.90 1.13
C GLN A 217 -10.83 11.37 2.49
N ASN A 218 -11.75 10.67 3.16
CA ASN A 218 -11.51 9.96 4.43
C ASN A 218 -10.65 8.70 4.25
N SER A 219 -9.68 8.71 3.33
CA SER A 219 -8.82 7.56 3.13
C SER A 219 -8.12 7.16 4.43
N LEU A 220 -8.06 5.87 4.70
CA LEU A 220 -7.44 5.32 5.92
C LEU A 220 -5.98 5.79 6.07
N GLY A 221 -5.27 5.99 4.96
CA GLY A 221 -3.88 6.46 4.94
C GLY A 221 -3.70 7.90 5.42
N ARG A 222 -4.73 8.75 5.34
CA ARG A 222 -4.69 10.17 5.75
C ARG A 222 -5.15 10.41 7.19
N LYS A 223 -5.85 9.46 7.83
CA LYS A 223 -6.32 9.61 9.21
C LYS A 223 -5.15 9.72 10.18
N LYS A 224 -5.19 10.74 11.05
CA LYS A 224 -4.25 10.83 12.18
C LYS A 224 -4.53 9.68 13.14
N ARG A 225 -3.51 8.92 13.46
CA ARG A 225 -3.61 7.79 14.39
C ARG A 225 -2.67 8.00 15.57
N PRO A 226 -3.00 7.43 16.74
CA PRO A 226 -2.09 7.39 17.87
C PRO A 226 -0.74 6.78 17.46
N VAL A 227 0.34 7.32 18.01
CA VAL A 227 1.70 6.81 17.74
C VAL A 227 1.79 5.32 18.09
N LYS A 228 1.14 4.91 19.19
CA LYS A 228 1.08 3.49 19.63
C LYS A 228 0.56 2.56 18.53
N ASP A 229 -0.51 2.94 17.83
CA ASP A 229 -1.09 2.12 16.76
C ASP A 229 -0.14 2.02 15.56
N ALA A 230 0.53 3.14 15.21
CA ALA A 230 1.52 3.14 14.14
C ALA A 230 2.73 2.24 14.47
N LEU A 231 3.19 2.26 15.73
CA LEU A 231 4.28 1.41 16.19
C LEU A 231 3.90 -0.07 16.18
N HIS A 232 2.68 -0.39 16.64
CA HIS A 232 2.15 -1.75 16.61
C HIS A 232 2.12 -2.32 15.18
N GLN A 233 1.60 -1.54 14.23
CA GLN A 233 1.53 -1.93 12.82
C GLN A 233 2.89 -2.14 12.19
N ILE A 234 3.88 -1.29 12.54
CA ILE A 234 5.24 -1.46 12.05
C ILE A 234 5.85 -2.74 12.60
N LYS A 235 5.64 -3.03 13.89
CA LYS A 235 6.10 -4.27 14.51
C LYS A 235 5.54 -5.49 13.75
N GLN A 236 4.25 -5.51 13.44
CA GLN A 236 3.61 -6.61 12.73
C GLN A 236 4.14 -6.74 11.30
N ASN A 237 4.23 -5.63 10.54
CA ASN A 237 4.83 -5.64 9.21
C ASN A 237 6.27 -6.13 9.23
N THR A 238 7.07 -5.65 10.19
CA THR A 238 8.47 -6.06 10.33
C THR A 238 8.57 -7.56 10.65
N THR A 239 7.73 -8.06 11.55
CA THR A 239 7.67 -9.50 11.87
C THR A 239 7.34 -10.34 10.64
N ALA A 240 6.33 -9.93 9.85
CA ALA A 240 5.98 -10.63 8.62
C ALA A 240 7.16 -10.69 7.63
N ILE A 241 7.88 -9.59 7.48
CA ILE A 241 9.04 -9.50 6.59
C ILE A 241 10.21 -10.37 7.08
N TYR A 242 10.48 -10.38 8.38
CA TYR A 242 11.48 -11.30 8.95
C TYR A 242 11.12 -12.75 8.71
N SER A 243 9.85 -13.11 8.87
CA SER A 243 9.37 -14.47 8.56
C SER A 243 9.63 -14.85 7.10
N ILE A 244 9.44 -13.90 6.17
CA ILE A 244 9.73 -14.11 4.75
C ILE A 244 11.23 -14.21 4.50
N TYR A 245 12.04 -13.38 5.16
CA TYR A 245 13.50 -13.44 5.10
C TYR A 245 14.02 -14.79 5.59
N GLU A 246 13.56 -15.28 6.74
CA GLU A 246 13.96 -16.58 7.29
C GLU A 246 13.64 -17.72 6.33
N GLN A 247 12.53 -17.65 5.59
CA GLN A 247 12.16 -18.67 4.60
C GLN A 247 12.92 -18.55 3.28
N THR A 248 13.41 -17.36 2.92
CA THR A 248 14.00 -17.10 1.60
C THR A 248 15.51 -16.84 1.63
N GLY A 249 16.10 -16.53 2.80
CA GLY A 249 17.49 -16.14 2.97
C GLY A 249 17.88 -14.82 2.30
N ARG A 250 16.90 -13.98 1.88
CA ARG A 250 17.15 -12.77 1.09
C ARG A 250 17.27 -11.51 1.94
N GLU A 251 18.48 -11.05 2.18
CA GLU A 251 18.77 -9.80 2.90
C GLU A 251 18.14 -8.55 2.26
N SER A 252 17.95 -8.54 0.93
CA SER A 252 17.29 -7.43 0.23
C SER A 252 15.86 -7.16 0.72
N LEU A 253 15.15 -8.17 1.21
CA LEU A 253 13.84 -8.02 1.86
C LEU A 253 13.93 -7.22 3.16
N LEU A 254 14.95 -7.45 3.97
CA LEU A 254 15.17 -6.74 5.23
C LEU A 254 15.44 -5.26 4.98
N HIS A 255 16.28 -4.94 3.99
CA HIS A 255 16.55 -3.56 3.60
C HIS A 255 15.32 -2.86 3.03
N TYR A 256 14.55 -3.55 2.19
CA TYR A 256 13.32 -3.02 1.61
C TYR A 256 12.33 -2.56 2.67
N SER A 257 12.11 -3.37 3.68
CA SER A 257 11.11 -3.10 4.69
C SER A 257 11.58 -2.13 5.76
N SER A 258 12.82 -2.29 6.22
CA SER A 258 13.34 -1.46 7.27
C SER A 258 13.37 0.01 6.85
N ASP A 259 13.90 0.33 5.67
CA ASP A 259 13.96 1.72 5.19
C ASP A 259 12.56 2.33 5.00
N TYR A 260 11.60 1.58 4.44
CA TYR A 260 10.26 2.07 4.22
C TYR A 260 9.50 2.32 5.53
N TYR A 261 9.46 1.32 6.42
CA TYR A 261 8.68 1.43 7.66
C TYR A 261 9.31 2.40 8.65
N TYR A 262 10.62 2.39 8.83
CA TYR A 262 11.30 3.33 9.72
C TYR A 262 11.16 4.77 9.25
N THR A 263 11.27 5.02 7.94
CA THR A 263 11.06 6.35 7.38
C THR A 263 9.61 6.82 7.62
N ARG A 264 8.62 5.97 7.43
CA ARG A 264 7.21 6.31 7.65
C ARG A 264 6.86 6.57 9.12
N VAL A 265 7.43 5.79 10.06
CA VAL A 265 7.27 6.08 11.50
C VAL A 265 7.85 7.43 11.83
N PHE A 266 9.05 7.67 11.37
CA PHE A 266 9.76 8.90 11.62
C PHE A 266 8.98 10.11 11.09
N GLU A 267 8.51 10.06 9.85
CA GLU A 267 7.66 11.10 9.27
C GLU A 267 6.39 11.35 10.10
N ARG A 268 5.72 10.29 10.57
CA ARG A 268 4.51 10.44 11.40
C ARG A 268 4.79 11.04 12.76
N ILE A 269 5.86 10.63 13.44
CA ILE A 269 6.28 11.22 14.72
C ILE A 269 6.55 12.70 14.54
N LEU A 270 7.28 13.10 13.49
CA LEU A 270 7.58 14.49 13.21
C LEU A 270 6.32 15.30 12.89
N VAL A 271 5.42 14.80 12.04
CA VAL A 271 4.19 15.52 11.65
C VAL A 271 3.24 15.69 12.80
N GLN A 272 3.06 14.67 13.65
CA GLN A 272 2.14 14.75 14.81
C GLN A 272 2.60 15.72 15.88
N ASN A 273 3.91 15.91 16.01
CA ASN A 273 4.49 16.80 17.02
C ASN A 273 4.75 18.24 16.55
N LYS A 274 4.57 18.51 15.23
CA LYS A 274 4.74 19.84 14.65
C LYS A 274 3.90 20.94 15.32
N ARG A 275 2.74 20.61 15.89
CA ARG A 275 1.85 21.59 16.59
C ARG A 275 2.24 21.91 18.03
N LYS A 276 3.13 21.12 18.65
CA LYS A 276 3.63 21.39 20.01
C LYS A 276 4.92 22.21 20.04
N ILE A 277 5.49 22.53 18.88
CA ILE A 277 6.70 23.31 18.73
C ILE A 277 6.32 24.78 18.54
N GLY A 278 5.58 25.34 19.53
CA GLY A 278 5.42 26.78 19.68
C GLY A 278 6.71 27.35 20.29
N GLY A 279 7.61 27.90 19.47
CA GLY A 279 8.64 28.84 19.93
C GLY A 279 9.92 28.28 20.56
N GLY A 280 10.14 26.98 20.65
CA GLY A 280 11.40 26.45 21.22
C GLY A 280 11.83 25.16 20.54
N PHE A 281 13.07 25.12 20.03
CA PHE A 281 13.67 24.02 19.28
C PHE A 281 14.04 22.77 20.10
N PHE A 282 13.46 22.55 21.26
CA PHE A 282 13.76 21.40 22.10
C PHE A 282 12.61 20.39 22.07
N TYR A 283 12.72 19.45 21.16
CA TYR A 283 11.86 18.28 21.12
C TYR A 283 12.29 17.28 22.20
N LYS A 284 11.54 17.22 23.29
CA LYS A 284 11.54 16.08 24.20
C LYS A 284 10.35 15.22 23.79
N PRO A 285 10.54 14.15 22.99
CA PRO A 285 9.46 13.23 22.77
C PRO A 285 9.03 12.70 24.12
N ALA A 286 7.78 12.84 24.48
CA ALA A 286 7.20 12.06 25.55
C ALA A 286 7.14 10.62 25.06
N LEU A 287 8.30 9.98 24.98
CA LEU A 287 8.44 8.61 24.58
C LEU A 287 8.05 7.78 25.78
N THR A 288 6.88 7.20 25.65
CA THR A 288 6.39 6.17 26.54
C THR A 288 7.37 5.00 26.54
N GLY A 289 7.42 4.22 27.63
CA GLY A 289 8.23 3.02 27.73
C GLY A 289 8.06 2.08 26.51
N ASP A 290 6.88 2.07 25.90
CA ASP A 290 6.53 1.32 24.70
C ASP A 290 7.42 1.65 23.49
N PHE A 291 7.82 2.92 23.30
CA PHE A 291 8.67 3.30 22.18
C PHE A 291 10.13 2.90 22.39
N ARG A 292 10.63 3.00 23.63
CA ARG A 292 11.99 2.53 23.99
C ARG A 292 12.12 1.02 23.84
N SER A 293 11.11 0.28 24.27
CA SER A 293 11.04 -1.17 24.07
C SER A 293 11.03 -1.52 22.57
N PHE A 294 10.19 -0.83 21.80
CA PHE A 294 10.10 -1.02 20.36
C PHE A 294 11.45 -0.80 19.65
N ILE A 295 12.21 0.26 20.01
CA ILE A 295 13.54 0.52 19.41
C ILE A 295 14.53 -0.61 19.71
N LYS A 296 14.49 -1.17 20.92
CA LYS A 296 15.38 -2.28 21.29
C LYS A 296 15.11 -3.55 20.48
N ASP A 297 13.85 -3.74 20.06
CA ASP A 297 13.43 -4.88 19.26
C ASP A 297 13.71 -4.70 17.74
N LEU A 298 14.12 -3.49 17.31
CA LEU A 298 14.42 -3.20 15.92
C LEU A 298 15.84 -3.65 15.55
N ARG A 299 15.95 -4.39 14.46
CA ARG A 299 17.25 -4.73 13.87
C ARG A 299 17.78 -3.56 13.04
N ILE A 300 18.32 -2.56 13.72
CA ILE A 300 18.83 -1.29 13.15
C ILE A 300 19.95 -1.52 12.15
N GLU A 301 20.67 -2.62 12.25
CA GLU A 301 21.75 -3.01 11.36
C GLU A 301 21.32 -3.11 9.90
N TYR A 302 20.05 -3.38 9.63
CA TYR A 302 19.51 -3.47 8.27
C TYR A 302 19.00 -2.16 7.69
N VAL A 303 19.03 -1.05 8.44
CA VAL A 303 18.65 0.27 7.93
C VAL A 303 19.77 0.82 7.06
N GLN A 304 19.54 0.96 5.76
CA GLN A 304 20.53 1.49 4.81
C GLN A 304 20.72 3.00 4.91
N ASP A 305 19.65 3.74 5.24
CA ASP A 305 19.74 5.18 5.43
C ASP A 305 20.58 5.51 6.67
N ARG A 306 21.83 5.95 6.44
CA ARG A 306 22.81 6.24 7.49
C ARG A 306 22.33 7.26 8.52
N LEU A 307 21.49 8.23 8.10
CA LEU A 307 20.98 9.27 8.99
C LEU A 307 19.83 8.74 9.84
N ILE A 308 18.93 7.93 9.29
CA ILE A 308 17.88 7.25 10.03
C ILE A 308 18.51 6.29 11.04
N ARG A 309 19.50 5.49 10.60
CA ARG A 309 20.27 4.59 11.48
C ARG A 309 20.98 5.33 12.60
N PHE A 310 21.66 6.45 12.28
CA PHE A 310 22.34 7.29 13.26
C PHE A 310 21.37 7.86 14.30
N TYR A 311 20.21 8.29 13.88
CA TYR A 311 19.15 8.79 14.76
C TYR A 311 18.69 7.71 15.74
N TRP A 312 18.35 6.53 15.25
CA TRP A 312 17.89 5.44 16.08
C TRP A 312 18.94 5.00 17.10
N LEU A 313 20.22 5.01 16.72
CA LEU A 313 21.33 4.68 17.61
C LEU A 313 21.65 5.77 18.66
N SER A 314 21.29 7.01 18.37
CA SER A 314 21.61 8.16 19.21
C SER A 314 20.38 8.91 19.72
N PHE A 315 19.29 8.20 19.82
CA PHE A 315 17.95 8.72 20.10
C PHE A 315 17.84 9.52 21.41
N ASP A 316 18.61 9.19 22.42
CA ASP A 316 18.62 9.87 23.73
C ASP A 316 19.34 11.23 23.71
N LYS A 317 19.92 11.66 22.58
CA LYS A 317 20.70 12.89 22.47
C LYS A 317 19.92 14.01 21.78
N PRO A 318 19.69 15.19 22.41
CA PRO A 318 18.87 16.28 21.87
C PRO A 318 19.37 16.85 20.52
N ILE A 319 20.67 16.81 20.28
CA ILE A 319 21.30 17.37 19.07
C ILE A 319 20.86 16.63 17.80
N ASN A 320 20.45 15.38 17.93
CA ASN A 320 20.09 14.52 16.80
C ASN A 320 18.70 14.82 16.23
N ALA A 321 17.77 15.30 17.06
CA ALA A 321 16.44 15.72 16.60
C ALA A 321 16.53 16.93 15.66
N PHE A 322 17.49 17.84 15.91
CA PHE A 322 17.75 19.00 15.06
C PHE A 322 18.32 18.61 13.70
N VAL A 323 19.32 17.74 13.67
CA VAL A 323 19.97 17.26 12.45
C VAL A 323 18.95 16.56 11.54
N LEU A 324 18.05 15.78 12.10
CA LEU A 324 17.03 15.03 11.34
C LEU A 324 15.88 15.88 10.84
N PHE A 325 15.45 16.85 11.62
CA PHE A 325 14.46 17.83 11.15
C PHE A 325 14.97 18.55 9.89
N ASN A 326 16.25 18.95 9.92
CA ASN A 326 16.87 19.59 8.75
C ASN A 326 17.04 18.62 7.58
N TYR A 327 17.40 17.35 7.83
CA TYR A 327 17.46 16.32 6.78
C TYR A 327 16.08 16.03 6.17
N TYR A 328 15.03 15.93 6.99
CA TYR A 328 13.66 15.76 6.50
C TYR A 328 13.22 16.92 5.61
N ILE A 329 13.49 18.16 6.03
CA ILE A 329 13.19 19.36 5.22
C ILE A 329 13.98 19.34 3.90
N ILE A 330 15.27 19.02 3.94
CA ILE A 330 16.13 18.96 2.75
C ILE A 330 15.63 17.86 1.81
N ARG A 331 15.32 16.66 2.30
CA ARG A 331 14.80 15.55 1.49
C ARG A 331 13.45 15.89 0.86
N LYS A 332 12.56 16.54 1.60
CA LYS A 332 11.24 16.97 1.10
C LYS A 332 11.38 18.11 0.07
N CYS A 333 12.33 19.01 0.26
CA CYS A 333 12.63 20.06 -0.70
C CYS A 333 13.27 19.51 -1.99
N LEU A 334 14.14 18.51 -1.89
CA LEU A 334 14.74 17.82 -3.04
C LEU A 334 13.69 17.04 -3.85
N THR A 335 12.74 16.39 -3.19
CA THR A 335 11.62 15.71 -3.86
C THR A 335 10.62 16.68 -4.51
N LEU A 336 10.49 17.91 -3.99
CA LEU A 336 9.64 18.96 -4.55
C LEU A 336 10.32 19.80 -5.65
N LYS A 337 11.59 19.48 -6.04
CA LYS A 337 12.38 20.19 -7.08
C LYS A 337 12.44 21.72 -6.91
N THR A 338 12.31 22.25 -5.71
CA THR A 338 12.37 23.69 -5.47
C THR A 338 13.75 24.10 -4.96
N ILE A 339 14.62 24.54 -5.88
CA ILE A 339 15.97 25.08 -5.63
C ILE A 339 15.98 26.17 -4.53
N ARG A 340 14.89 26.93 -4.36
CA ARG A 340 14.76 27.98 -3.32
C ARG A 340 14.90 27.45 -1.90
N CYS A 341 14.43 26.25 -1.59
CA CYS A 341 14.52 25.68 -0.23
C CYS A 341 15.94 25.17 0.10
N VAL A 342 16.72 24.76 -0.89
CA VAL A 342 18.11 24.30 -0.69
C VAL A 342 19.01 25.46 -0.26
N VAL A 343 18.79 26.65 -0.80
CA VAL A 343 19.55 27.87 -0.44
C VAL A 343 19.20 28.31 0.99
N ALA A 344 17.93 28.27 1.39
CA ALA A 344 17.51 28.59 2.75
C ALA A 344 18.06 27.59 3.78
N ALA A 345 18.03 26.28 3.46
CA ALA A 345 18.58 25.24 4.33
C ALA A 345 20.11 25.35 4.51
N LYS A 346 20.86 25.71 3.45
CA LYS A 346 22.32 26.00 3.57
C LYS A 346 22.62 27.14 4.53
N HIS A 347 21.78 28.19 4.55
CA HIS A 347 21.96 29.31 5.48
C HIS A 347 21.65 28.93 6.94
N VAL A 348 20.64 28.11 7.18
CA VAL A 348 20.29 27.63 8.53
C VAL A 348 21.39 26.73 9.10
N VAL A 349 21.90 25.78 8.30
CA VAL A 349 22.99 24.89 8.71
C VAL A 349 24.29 25.67 8.99
N LYS A 350 24.62 26.66 8.13
CA LYS A 350 25.81 27.50 8.34
C LYS A 350 25.71 28.39 9.59
N ARG A 351 24.50 28.80 9.97
CA ARG A 351 24.24 29.56 11.19
C ARG A 351 24.33 28.71 12.47
N ALA A 352 23.81 27.48 12.41
CA ALA A 352 23.87 26.51 13.51
C ALA A 352 25.31 26.06 13.82
N LEU A 353 26.13 25.82 12.77
CA LEU A 353 27.55 25.46 12.91
C LEU A 353 28.45 26.61 13.37
N ARG A 354 27.97 27.86 13.41
CA ARG A 354 28.74 29.01 13.98
C ARG A 354 28.45 29.25 15.45
N HIS A 355 27.44 28.59 16.01
CA HIS A 355 27.03 28.72 17.41
C HIS A 355 27.16 27.39 18.20
N ALA A 356 27.71 26.34 17.59
CA ALA A 356 28.13 25.10 18.21
C ALA A 356 29.68 25.08 18.28
#